data_febc62f42253ab3ea5696bb50c16907b
#
_entry.id   febc62f42253ab3ea5696bb50c16907b
#
_cell.length_a   1.000
_cell.length_b   1.000
_cell.length_c   1.000
_cell.angle_alpha   90.00
_cell.angle_beta   90.00
_cell.angle_gamma   90.00
#
_symmetry.space_group_name_H-M   'P 1'
#
loop_
_entity.id
_entity.type
_entity.pdbx_description
1 polymer ?
#
loop_
_entity_poly.entity_id
_entity_poly.type
_entity_poly.pdbx_seq_one_letter_code
_entity_poly.pdbx_strand_id
1 'polypeptide(L)'
;MSAKRALIVDDSRSARTFLTRILERYDLQVDGAGSAEEAIEYLHKQHPDVIFMDHLMPGMDGFQALTAIKSDPRTAAIPVMMYTSQEGALYLDQARALGAVGVLPKQTRPGDVSRALEQLRLLGEPDTERLARAATVMPS
;
A
#
# COMPACT_ATOMS: atom_id res chain seq x y z
N MET A 1 21.08 -6.64 -1.14
CA MET A 1 19.88 -5.95 -1.53
C MET A 1 18.87 -5.98 -0.43
N SER A 2 18.34 -4.83 -0.12
CA SER A 2 17.34 -4.78 0.92
C SER A 2 15.98 -5.11 0.33
N ALA A 3 15.18 -5.82 1.10
CA ALA A 3 13.81 -6.11 0.71
C ALA A 3 13.00 -4.84 0.73
N LYS A 4 11.97 -4.78 -0.11
CA LYS A 4 11.02 -3.69 -0.06
C LYS A 4 10.17 -3.83 1.20
N ARG A 5 9.70 -2.71 1.71
CA ARG A 5 8.94 -2.68 2.96
C ARG A 5 7.57 -2.05 2.74
N ALA A 6 6.56 -2.67 3.32
CA ALA A 6 5.18 -2.16 3.28
C ALA A 6 4.71 -1.89 4.70
N LEU A 7 3.91 -0.85 4.85
CA LEU A 7 3.23 -0.56 6.11
C LEU A 7 1.73 -0.73 5.87
N ILE A 8 1.08 -1.53 6.72
CA ILE A 8 -0.37 -1.70 6.66
C ILE A 8 -0.99 -0.98 7.83
N VAL A 9 -1.89 -0.06 7.56
CA VAL A 9 -2.56 0.74 8.60
C VAL A 9 -4.03 0.34 8.62
N ASP A 10 -4.44 -0.36 9.67
CA ASP A 10 -5.82 -0.86 9.79
C ASP A 10 -6.05 -1.19 11.26
N ASP A 11 -7.17 -0.76 11.81
CA ASP A 11 -7.48 -1.06 13.21
C ASP A 11 -7.91 -2.52 13.42
N SER A 12 -8.20 -3.24 12.36
CA SER A 12 -8.55 -4.64 12.45
C SER A 12 -7.31 -5.52 12.35
N ARG A 13 -7.01 -6.23 13.42
CA ARG A 13 -5.85 -7.12 13.45
C ARG A 13 -5.96 -8.21 12.40
N SER A 14 -7.15 -8.77 12.21
CA SER A 14 -7.34 -9.83 11.23
C SER A 14 -7.15 -9.32 9.81
N ALA A 15 -7.59 -8.10 9.53
CA ALA A 15 -7.38 -7.51 8.21
C ALA A 15 -5.90 -7.29 7.96
N ARG A 16 -5.15 -6.80 8.97
CA ARG A 16 -3.70 -6.63 8.83
C ARG A 16 -3.02 -7.97 8.57
N THR A 17 -3.40 -9.00 9.32
CA THR A 17 -2.81 -10.32 9.16
C THR A 17 -3.09 -10.89 7.77
N PHE A 18 -4.30 -10.73 7.30
CA PHE A 18 -4.69 -11.23 5.99
C PHE A 18 -3.82 -10.61 4.88
N LEU A 19 -3.73 -9.30 4.87
CA LEU A 19 -2.95 -8.62 3.84
C LEU A 19 -1.45 -8.89 3.99
N THR A 20 -0.97 -8.97 5.23
CA THR A 20 0.43 -9.28 5.50
C THR A 20 0.82 -10.60 4.85
N ARG A 21 -0.01 -11.62 5.01
CA ARG A 21 0.31 -12.93 4.44
C ARG A 21 0.39 -12.90 2.93
N ILE A 22 -0.48 -12.09 2.30
CA ILE A 22 -0.43 -11.96 0.85
C ILE A 22 0.84 -11.23 0.44
N LEU A 23 1.15 -10.12 1.09
CA LEU A 23 2.31 -9.33 0.72
C LEU A 23 3.64 -10.06 0.93
N GLU A 24 3.69 -10.90 1.97
CA GLU A 24 4.92 -11.65 2.24
C GLU A 24 5.25 -12.63 1.13
N ARG A 25 4.27 -13.04 0.34
CA ARG A 25 4.53 -13.90 -0.81
C ARG A 25 5.32 -13.20 -1.90
N TYR A 26 5.41 -11.88 -1.84
CA TYR A 26 6.13 -11.09 -2.83
C TYR A 26 7.43 -10.52 -2.26
N ASP A 27 7.95 -11.16 -1.22
CA ASP A 27 9.22 -10.78 -0.59
C ASP A 27 9.21 -9.38 0.01
N LEU A 28 8.04 -8.93 0.43
CA LEU A 28 7.92 -7.66 1.13
C LEU A 28 8.06 -7.89 2.63
N GLN A 29 8.81 -7.03 3.27
CA GLN A 29 8.80 -6.95 4.72
C GLN A 29 7.62 -6.09 5.10
N VAL A 30 6.81 -6.55 6.06
CA VAL A 30 5.55 -5.90 6.37
C VAL A 30 5.52 -5.50 7.83
N ASP A 31 5.22 -4.23 8.07
CA ASP A 31 4.96 -3.73 9.41
C ASP A 31 3.50 -3.29 9.47
N GLY A 32 2.94 -3.27 10.66
CA GLY A 32 1.54 -2.90 10.85
C GLY A 32 1.37 -1.79 11.85
N ALA A 33 0.33 -0.99 11.66
CA ALA A 33 -0.09 0.03 12.60
C ALA A 33 -1.59 -0.10 12.79
N GLY A 34 -2.05 0.02 14.03
CA GLY A 34 -3.45 -0.14 14.35
C GLY A 34 -4.25 1.14 14.30
N SER A 35 -3.61 2.27 14.00
CA SER A 35 -4.29 3.55 13.90
C SER A 35 -3.49 4.48 13.01
N ALA A 36 -4.13 5.54 12.56
CA ALA A 36 -3.44 6.57 11.78
C ALA A 36 -2.36 7.24 12.60
N GLU A 37 -2.64 7.49 13.87
CA GLU A 37 -1.68 8.12 14.77
C GLU A 37 -0.43 7.26 14.93
N GLU A 38 -0.63 5.96 15.10
CA GLU A 38 0.49 5.02 15.20
C GLU A 38 1.30 4.99 13.90
N ALA A 39 0.61 5.07 12.76
CA ALA A 39 1.27 5.08 11.46
C ALA A 39 2.16 6.32 11.32
N ILE A 40 1.65 7.47 11.70
CA ILE A 40 2.41 8.72 11.60
C ILE A 40 3.65 8.64 12.50
N GLU A 41 3.50 8.08 13.70
CA GLU A 41 4.62 7.88 14.58
C GLU A 41 5.68 6.97 13.96
N TYR A 42 5.22 5.89 13.32
CA TYR A 42 6.10 4.96 12.62
C TYR A 42 6.89 5.70 11.54
N LEU A 43 6.22 6.60 10.81
CA LEU A 43 6.86 7.31 9.70
C LEU A 43 7.91 8.31 10.15
N HIS A 44 7.94 8.66 11.42
CA HIS A 44 9.03 9.48 11.96
C HIS A 44 10.35 8.71 12.02
N LYS A 45 10.29 7.38 12.00
CA LYS A 45 11.47 6.54 12.18
C LYS A 45 11.78 5.68 10.97
N GLN A 46 10.78 5.32 10.18
CA GLN A 46 10.93 4.40 9.07
C GLN A 46 10.24 4.95 7.84
N HIS A 47 10.79 4.63 6.67
CA HIS A 47 10.19 5.06 5.41
C HIS A 47 9.91 3.81 4.58
N PRO A 48 8.67 3.32 4.61
CA PRO A 48 8.31 2.16 3.79
C PRO A 48 8.25 2.52 2.31
N ASP A 49 8.24 1.51 1.47
CA ASP A 49 8.14 1.70 0.03
C ASP A 49 6.69 1.87 -0.41
N VAL A 50 5.74 1.48 0.43
CA VAL A 50 4.32 1.64 0.16
C VAL A 50 3.56 1.60 1.47
N ILE A 51 2.44 2.34 1.52
CA ILE A 51 1.52 2.30 2.66
C ILE A 51 0.16 1.83 2.15
N PHE A 52 -0.39 0.81 2.82
CA PHE A 52 -1.77 0.38 2.58
C PHE A 52 -2.60 0.93 3.73
N MET A 53 -3.53 1.84 3.41
CA MET A 53 -4.23 2.62 4.40
C MET A 53 -5.72 2.30 4.44
N ASP A 54 -6.22 1.82 5.56
CA ASP A 54 -7.66 1.65 5.76
C ASP A 54 -8.34 3.00 5.87
N HIS A 55 -9.60 3.08 5.47
CA HIS A 55 -10.34 4.34 5.54
C HIS A 55 -10.98 4.55 6.90
N LEU A 56 -11.77 3.58 7.34
CA LEU A 56 -12.57 3.75 8.57
C LEU A 56 -11.79 3.24 9.77
N MET A 57 -11.31 4.17 10.57
CA MET A 57 -10.57 3.87 11.79
C MET A 57 -11.02 4.85 12.87
N PRO A 58 -11.02 4.42 14.13
CA PRO A 58 -11.32 5.35 15.24
C PRO A 58 -10.29 6.47 15.26
N GLY A 59 -10.74 7.67 15.59
CA GLY A 59 -9.86 8.82 15.62
C GLY A 59 -9.66 9.37 14.22
N MET A 60 -8.42 9.52 13.81
CA MET A 60 -8.10 10.02 12.47
C MET A 60 -8.42 8.94 11.43
N ASP A 61 -9.23 9.26 10.42
CA ASP A 61 -9.56 8.29 9.39
C ASP A 61 -8.48 8.26 8.30
N GLY A 62 -8.65 7.35 7.33
CA GLY A 62 -7.64 7.14 6.31
C GLY A 62 -7.40 8.33 5.40
N PHE A 63 -8.44 9.09 5.07
CA PHE A 63 -8.27 10.28 4.24
C PHE A 63 -7.55 11.39 5.01
N GLN A 64 -7.84 11.53 6.30
CA GLN A 64 -7.12 12.49 7.12
C GLN A 64 -5.66 12.12 7.25
N ALA A 65 -5.39 10.82 7.43
CA ALA A 65 -4.01 10.34 7.50
C ALA A 65 -3.29 10.55 6.17
N LEU A 66 -3.96 10.26 5.07
CA LEU A 66 -3.40 10.46 3.73
C LEU A 66 -3.03 11.93 3.53
N THR A 67 -3.92 12.83 3.92
CA THR A 67 -3.64 14.26 3.81
C THR A 67 -2.44 14.66 4.64
N ALA A 68 -2.32 14.14 5.86
CA ALA A 68 -1.19 14.45 6.72
C ALA A 68 0.12 13.94 6.10
N ILE A 69 0.10 12.72 5.57
CA ILE A 69 1.29 12.12 4.96
C ILE A 69 1.73 12.92 3.73
N LYS A 70 0.77 13.30 2.90
CA LYS A 70 1.10 14.03 1.67
C LYS A 70 1.45 15.49 1.90
N SER A 71 1.11 16.03 3.07
CA SER A 71 1.45 17.39 3.41
C SER A 71 2.84 17.52 4.04
N ASP A 72 3.45 16.42 4.45
CA ASP A 72 4.78 16.43 5.06
C ASP A 72 5.82 16.11 3.98
N PRO A 73 6.75 17.03 3.70
CA PRO A 73 7.77 16.77 2.67
C PRO A 73 8.59 15.50 2.90
N ARG A 74 8.70 15.06 4.15
CA ARG A 74 9.49 13.86 4.47
C ARG A 74 8.77 12.59 4.07
N THR A 75 7.45 12.62 3.95
CA THR A 75 6.65 11.43 3.66
C THR A 75 5.83 11.56 2.39
N ALA A 76 5.78 12.73 1.79
CA ALA A 76 4.90 12.98 0.64
C ALA A 76 5.19 12.08 -0.55
N ALA A 77 6.43 11.64 -0.72
CA ALA A 77 6.79 10.79 -1.85
C ALA A 77 6.43 9.32 -1.67
N ILE A 78 6.05 8.91 -0.46
CA ILE A 78 5.72 7.50 -0.20
C ILE A 78 4.36 7.20 -0.84
N PRO A 79 4.29 6.21 -1.74
CA PRO A 79 2.99 5.88 -2.34
C PRO A 79 2.03 5.30 -1.31
N VAL A 80 0.79 5.78 -1.35
CA VAL A 80 -0.27 5.32 -0.46
C VAL A 80 -1.38 4.71 -1.30
N MET A 81 -1.69 3.45 -1.01
CA MET A 81 -2.80 2.73 -1.61
C MET A 81 -3.88 2.61 -0.56
N MET A 82 -5.08 3.11 -0.85
CA MET A 82 -6.18 2.92 0.09
C MET A 82 -6.59 1.46 0.08
N TYR A 83 -6.80 0.89 1.25
CA TYR A 83 -7.19 -0.51 1.42
C TYR A 83 -8.48 -0.52 2.21
N THR A 84 -9.62 -0.69 1.54
CA THR A 84 -10.90 -0.39 2.15
C THR A 84 -12.03 -1.17 1.51
N SER A 85 -13.14 -1.29 2.24
CA SER A 85 -14.37 -1.85 1.69
C SER A 85 -15.20 -0.82 0.93
N GLN A 86 -14.78 0.45 0.93
CA GLN A 86 -15.44 1.47 0.14
C GLN A 86 -15.20 1.24 -1.34
N GLU A 87 -16.22 1.48 -2.17
CA GLU A 87 -16.13 1.23 -3.60
C GLU A 87 -16.72 2.40 -4.37
N GLY A 88 -16.51 2.34 -5.68
CA GLY A 88 -17.12 3.30 -6.58
C GLY A 88 -16.14 4.32 -7.11
N ALA A 89 -16.49 4.87 -8.27
CA ALA A 89 -15.63 5.82 -8.96
C ALA A 89 -15.42 7.09 -8.16
N LEU A 90 -16.45 7.54 -7.45
CA LEU A 90 -16.34 8.76 -6.67
C LEU A 90 -15.32 8.61 -5.56
N TYR A 91 -15.33 7.46 -4.87
CA TYR A 91 -14.37 7.22 -3.81
C TYR A 91 -12.94 7.20 -4.36
N LEU A 92 -12.75 6.51 -5.48
CA LEU A 92 -11.45 6.44 -6.13
C LEU A 92 -10.96 7.84 -6.52
N ASP A 93 -11.85 8.65 -7.09
CA ASP A 93 -11.49 10.00 -7.49
C ASP A 93 -11.10 10.85 -6.28
N GLN A 94 -11.82 10.73 -5.18
CA GLN A 94 -11.50 11.46 -3.96
C GLN A 94 -10.15 11.02 -3.39
N ALA A 95 -9.91 9.71 -3.38
CA ALA A 95 -8.64 9.19 -2.88
C ALA A 95 -7.47 9.72 -3.71
N ARG A 96 -7.61 9.69 -5.02
CA ARG A 96 -6.58 10.19 -5.92
C ARG A 96 -6.36 11.68 -5.78
N ALA A 97 -7.44 12.44 -5.60
CA ALA A 97 -7.33 13.87 -5.41
C ALA A 97 -6.54 14.22 -4.15
N LEU A 98 -6.60 13.36 -3.13
CA LEU A 98 -5.85 13.57 -1.90
C LEU A 98 -4.44 13.00 -1.97
N GLY A 99 -4.08 12.36 -3.06
CA GLY A 99 -2.72 11.90 -3.28
C GLY A 99 -2.49 10.39 -3.22
N ALA A 100 -3.56 9.60 -3.07
CA ALA A 100 -3.41 8.14 -3.11
C ALA A 100 -3.14 7.71 -4.56
N VAL A 101 -2.38 6.62 -4.71
CA VAL A 101 -2.09 6.11 -6.04
C VAL A 101 -3.23 5.23 -6.55
N GLY A 102 -4.08 4.74 -5.67
CA GLY A 102 -5.22 3.93 -6.06
C GLY A 102 -5.93 3.35 -4.86
N VAL A 103 -6.84 2.43 -5.11
CA VAL A 103 -7.64 1.76 -4.09
C VAL A 103 -7.58 0.27 -4.30
N LEU A 104 -7.32 -0.47 -3.23
CA LEU A 104 -7.34 -1.92 -3.22
C LEU A 104 -8.53 -2.36 -2.35
N PRO A 105 -9.46 -3.15 -2.87
CA PRO A 105 -10.61 -3.58 -2.07
C PRO A 105 -10.19 -4.55 -0.97
N LYS A 106 -10.89 -4.48 0.16
CA LYS A 106 -10.59 -5.39 1.28
C LYS A 106 -10.91 -6.83 0.92
N GLN A 107 -11.86 -7.06 0.03
CA GLN A 107 -12.13 -8.39 -0.49
C GLN A 107 -11.25 -8.64 -1.70
N THR A 108 -9.96 -8.49 -1.49
CA THR A 108 -9.00 -8.56 -2.57
C THR A 108 -8.65 -10.02 -2.87
N ARG A 109 -8.34 -10.28 -4.13
CA ARG A 109 -7.79 -11.56 -4.57
C ARG A 109 -6.30 -11.42 -4.77
N PRO A 110 -5.57 -12.53 -4.75
CA PRO A 110 -4.12 -12.45 -4.97
C PRO A 110 -3.74 -11.71 -6.25
N GLY A 111 -4.54 -11.87 -7.32
CA GLY A 111 -4.26 -11.16 -8.56
C GLY A 111 -4.41 -9.64 -8.45
N ASP A 112 -5.32 -9.18 -7.60
CA ASP A 112 -5.50 -7.74 -7.39
C ASP A 112 -4.28 -7.14 -6.71
N VAL A 113 -3.73 -7.85 -5.74
CA VAL A 113 -2.54 -7.40 -5.03
C VAL A 113 -1.34 -7.39 -5.98
N SER A 114 -1.21 -8.43 -6.78
CA SER A 114 -0.13 -8.54 -7.75
C SER A 114 -0.14 -7.34 -8.70
N ARG A 115 -1.33 -7.00 -9.23
CA ARG A 115 -1.45 -5.85 -10.13
C ARG A 115 -1.12 -4.55 -9.44
N ALA A 116 -1.54 -4.40 -8.17
CA ALA A 116 -1.24 -3.20 -7.41
C ALA A 116 0.26 -3.04 -7.21
N LEU A 117 0.95 -4.14 -6.88
CA LEU A 117 2.38 -4.10 -6.66
C LEU A 117 3.14 -3.82 -7.95
N GLU A 118 2.66 -4.35 -9.08
CA GLU A 118 3.26 -4.05 -10.37
C GLU A 118 3.10 -2.57 -10.72
N GLN A 119 1.93 -2.04 -10.47
CA GLN A 119 1.65 -0.64 -10.70
C GLN A 119 2.56 0.24 -9.86
N LEU A 120 2.88 -0.18 -8.65
CA LEU A 120 3.77 0.52 -7.75
C LEU A 120 5.24 0.21 -8.04
N ARG A 121 5.50 -0.68 -8.97
CA ARG A 121 6.85 -1.12 -9.34
C ARG A 121 7.61 -1.75 -8.18
N LEU A 122 6.88 -2.45 -7.31
CA LEU A 122 7.50 -3.17 -6.21
C LEU A 122 7.77 -4.61 -6.54
N LEU A 123 7.05 -5.16 -7.56
CA LEU A 123 7.27 -6.49 -8.06
C LEU A 123 8.22 -6.42 -9.22
N GLY A 124 9.36 -7.05 -9.07
CA GLY A 124 10.29 -7.20 -10.17
C GLY A 124 10.95 -5.92 -10.62
N GLU A 125 10.74 -4.83 -9.96
CA GLU A 125 11.28 -3.59 -10.45
C GLU A 125 12.75 -3.48 -10.19
N PRO A 126 13.27 -3.67 -9.04
CA PRO A 126 14.70 -3.84 -9.03
C PRO A 126 15.05 -5.18 -9.64
N ASP A 127 14.07 -5.96 -9.99
CA ASP A 127 14.26 -7.27 -10.56
C ASP A 127 14.03 -7.19 -12.07
N THR A 128 14.95 -6.54 -12.76
CA THR A 128 14.88 -6.47 -14.22
C THR A 128 14.98 -7.85 -14.85
N GLU A 129 15.58 -8.77 -14.16
CA GLU A 129 15.67 -10.16 -14.59
C GLU A 129 14.31 -10.78 -14.77
N ARG A 130 13.42 -10.49 -13.84
CA ARG A 130 12.06 -10.99 -13.89
C ARG A 130 11.32 -10.43 -15.11
N LEU A 131 11.51 -9.14 -15.38
CA LEU A 131 10.90 -8.51 -16.54
C LEU A 131 11.45 -9.08 -17.83
N ALA A 132 12.74 -9.29 -17.88
CA ALA A 132 13.37 -9.88 -19.05
C ALA A 132 12.87 -11.28 -19.29
N ARG A 133 12.70 -12.06 -18.21
CA ARG A 133 12.20 -13.42 -18.32
C ARG A 133 10.76 -13.45 -18.82
N ALA A 134 9.95 -12.53 -18.33
CA ALA A 134 8.57 -12.43 -18.76
C ALA A 134 8.49 -12.07 -20.23
N ALA A 135 9.31 -11.15 -20.68
CA ALA A 135 9.36 -10.77 -22.08
C ALA A 135 9.81 -11.92 -22.96
N THR A 136 10.71 -12.75 -22.47
CA THR A 136 11.20 -13.91 -23.20
C THR A 136 10.14 -14.98 -23.31
N VAL A 137 9.46 -15.23 -22.21
CA VAL A 137 8.44 -16.28 -22.15
C VAL A 137 7.19 -15.89 -22.91
N MET A 138 6.93 -14.60 -23.00
CA MET A 138 5.75 -14.09 -23.68
C MET A 138 6.17 -13.29 -24.89
N PRO A 139 6.54 -13.99 -25.91
CA PRO A 139 6.93 -13.32 -27.16
C PRO A 139 5.68 -12.71 -27.74
N SER A 140 5.54 -11.54 -27.72
CA SER A 140 4.32 -10.94 -28.21
C SER A 140 4.50 -10.44 -29.59
#